data_d00853b40d8172e8de607dc04bd0a43a
#
_entry.id   d00853b40d8172e8de607dc04bd0a43a
#
_cell.length_a   1.000
_cell.length_b   1.000
_cell.length_c   1.000
_cell.angle_alpha   90.00
_cell.angle_beta   90.00
_cell.angle_gamma   90.00
#
_symmetry.space_group_name_H-M   'P 1'
#
loop_
_entity.id
_entity.type
_entity.pdbx_description
1 polymer ?
#
loop_
_entity_poly.entity_id
_entity_poly.type
_entity_poly.pdbx_seq_one_letter_code
_entity_poly.pdbx_strand_id
1 'polypeptide(L)'
;MAAHALNIFGDHADVYAARQTGFAMLASGSVQEVMDLSAVSHLTAIKSRVPFVNFFDGFRTSHEIQKIEELQMEDIKGLVDMDALQAFRDRALNSENPVTRGTAQNPDIYFQGREASNKFYDAVPDMVADYMDKIRAITGRKYRPFDYYGAADAENIIIAMGSVTETIREVIDYENANGQKVGMIAVHLYRPFSAKYFMEAVPATVKRITVLDRTKEPGANGDPLYLDVRDIFYGQANAPVIVGGRYGMGSKDVTPSQIIAVYKNMERNEPKNQFTIGI
;
A
#
# COMPACT_ATOMS: atom_id res chain seq x y z
N MET A 1 -2.94 -22.34 3.91
CA MET A 1 -4.25 -22.04 3.28
C MET A 1 -5.07 -23.29 3.08
N ALA A 2 -6.37 -23.21 3.27
CA ALA A 2 -7.30 -24.31 2.99
C ALA A 2 -7.58 -24.40 1.47
N ALA A 3 -6.64 -24.92 0.70
CA ALA A 3 -6.74 -25.10 -0.74
C ALA A 3 -6.26 -26.50 -1.13
N HIS A 4 -6.61 -26.95 -2.34
CA HIS A 4 -6.25 -28.28 -2.82
C HIS A 4 -4.75 -28.47 -2.99
N ALA A 5 -4.03 -27.44 -3.42
CA ALA A 5 -2.65 -27.53 -3.80
C ALA A 5 -1.90 -26.23 -3.51
N LEU A 6 -0.58 -26.33 -3.41
CA LEU A 6 0.33 -25.22 -3.36
C LEU A 6 0.34 -24.49 -4.71
N ASN A 7 0.33 -23.16 -4.68
CA ASN A 7 0.66 -22.30 -5.81
C ASN A 7 1.87 -21.44 -5.46
N ILE A 8 2.92 -21.49 -6.27
CA ILE A 8 4.17 -20.76 -6.05
C ILE A 8 4.21 -19.39 -6.75
N PHE A 9 3.25 -19.13 -7.65
CA PHE A 9 3.31 -17.93 -8.51
C PHE A 9 2.85 -16.63 -7.85
N GLY A 10 2.59 -16.66 -6.56
CA GLY A 10 2.37 -15.47 -5.76
C GLY A 10 0.99 -14.83 -5.86
N ASP A 11 0.64 -14.20 -4.78
CA ASP A 11 -0.45 -13.28 -4.56
C ASP A 11 -0.10 -12.44 -3.31
N HIS A 12 -1.01 -11.61 -2.80
CA HIS A 12 -0.76 -10.83 -1.59
C HIS A 12 -1.16 -11.53 -0.27
N ALA A 13 -1.38 -12.84 -0.27
CA ALA A 13 -1.82 -13.55 0.94
C ALA A 13 -0.78 -13.50 2.07
N ASP A 14 0.51 -13.56 1.75
CA ASP A 14 1.62 -13.44 2.69
C ASP A 14 1.74 -12.02 3.27
N VAL A 15 1.61 -10.99 2.43
CA VAL A 15 1.54 -9.60 2.85
C VAL A 15 0.40 -9.37 3.84
N TYR A 16 -0.79 -9.85 3.50
CA TYR A 16 -1.96 -9.70 4.35
C TYR A 16 -1.86 -10.54 5.64
N ALA A 17 -1.20 -11.68 5.62
CA ALA A 17 -0.90 -12.43 6.83
C ALA A 17 0.04 -11.65 7.77
N ALA A 18 0.99 -10.92 7.21
CA ALA A 18 1.95 -10.12 7.97
C ALA A 18 1.37 -8.79 8.51
N ARG A 19 0.21 -8.33 8.05
CA ARG A 19 -0.35 -7.00 8.41
C ARG A 19 -0.60 -6.78 9.91
N GLN A 20 -0.69 -7.85 10.70
CA GLN A 20 -0.96 -7.80 12.14
C GLN A 20 0.31 -7.93 12.99
N THR A 21 1.48 -8.06 12.37
CA THR A 21 2.74 -8.31 13.08
C THR A 21 3.40 -7.05 13.66
N GLY A 22 2.92 -5.86 13.25
CA GLY A 22 3.47 -4.59 13.70
C GLY A 22 4.52 -3.99 12.76
N PHE A 23 4.78 -4.59 11.60
CA PHE A 23 5.56 -3.94 10.57
C PHE A 23 4.74 -2.85 9.88
N ALA A 24 5.35 -1.71 9.59
CA ALA A 24 4.86 -0.81 8.56
C ALA A 24 5.08 -1.45 7.19
N MET A 25 4.18 -1.21 6.25
CA MET A 25 4.14 -1.95 4.98
C MET A 25 4.05 -0.98 3.81
N LEU A 26 5.07 -1.00 2.94
CA LEU A 26 5.19 -0.13 1.79
C LEU A 26 5.20 -0.95 0.50
N ALA A 27 4.21 -0.71 -0.38
CA ALA A 27 4.02 -1.40 -1.65
C ALA A 27 4.63 -0.63 -2.81
N SER A 28 5.29 -1.33 -3.73
CA SER A 28 5.81 -0.78 -4.98
C SER A 28 5.12 -1.46 -6.18
N GLY A 29 4.73 -0.68 -7.19
CA GLY A 29 4.06 -1.15 -8.40
C GLY A 29 5.01 -1.45 -9.56
N SER A 30 6.17 -0.80 -9.61
CA SER A 30 7.15 -0.93 -10.70
C SER A 30 8.57 -1.12 -10.17
N VAL A 31 9.51 -1.50 -11.05
CA VAL A 31 10.93 -1.66 -10.69
C VAL A 31 11.55 -0.33 -10.25
N GLN A 32 11.15 0.79 -10.88
CA GLN A 32 11.60 2.12 -10.45
C GLN A 32 11.08 2.47 -9.05
N GLU A 33 9.81 2.17 -8.77
CA GLU A 33 9.26 2.38 -7.43
C GLU A 33 9.97 1.53 -6.38
N VAL A 34 10.38 0.30 -6.70
CA VAL A 34 11.15 -0.55 -5.77
C VAL A 34 12.45 0.15 -5.38
N MET A 35 13.20 0.74 -6.34
CA MET A 35 14.43 1.49 -6.05
C MET A 35 14.14 2.66 -5.09
N ASP A 36 13.19 3.51 -5.44
CA ASP A 36 12.92 4.76 -4.73
C ASP A 36 12.27 4.54 -3.35
N LEU A 37 11.27 3.65 -3.29
CA LEU A 37 10.53 3.39 -2.05
C LEU A 37 11.31 2.51 -1.07
N SER A 38 12.31 1.74 -1.55
CA SER A 38 13.25 1.07 -0.65
C SER A 38 14.03 2.08 0.19
N ALA A 39 14.51 3.17 -0.42
CA ALA A 39 15.17 4.25 0.31
C ALA A 39 14.21 4.89 1.33
N VAL A 40 12.97 5.19 0.93
CA VAL A 40 11.94 5.74 1.83
C VAL A 40 11.71 4.82 3.03
N SER A 41 11.54 3.51 2.80
CA SER A 41 11.27 2.54 3.88
C SER A 41 12.43 2.45 4.89
N HIS A 42 13.69 2.39 4.41
CA HIS A 42 14.86 2.34 5.27
C HIS A 42 15.05 3.61 6.10
N LEU A 43 14.95 4.78 5.46
CA LEU A 43 15.09 6.07 6.14
C LEU A 43 13.98 6.28 7.18
N THR A 44 12.74 5.91 6.83
CA THR A 44 11.62 5.99 7.76
C THR A 44 11.77 5.00 8.92
N ALA A 45 12.23 3.77 8.68
CA ALA A 45 12.43 2.79 9.73
C ALA A 45 13.43 3.27 10.79
N ILE A 46 14.54 3.89 10.36
CA ILE A 46 15.55 4.47 11.26
C ILE A 46 14.89 5.57 12.12
N LYS A 47 14.18 6.50 11.50
CA LYS A 47 13.59 7.67 12.16
C LYS A 47 12.41 7.31 13.05
N SER A 48 11.49 6.47 12.57
CA SER A 48 10.25 6.12 13.27
C SER A 48 10.43 5.06 14.37
N ARG A 49 11.50 4.29 14.31
CA ARG A 49 11.73 3.10 15.16
C ARG A 49 10.71 1.97 14.90
N VAL A 50 10.03 2.00 13.77
CA VAL A 50 9.07 0.97 13.32
C VAL A 50 9.72 0.19 12.17
N PRO A 51 9.76 -1.15 12.24
CA PRO A 51 10.29 -1.95 11.14
C PRO A 51 9.36 -1.90 9.92
N PHE A 52 9.94 -2.03 8.73
CA PHE A 52 9.20 -2.00 7.47
C PHE A 52 9.29 -3.32 6.71
N VAL A 53 8.17 -3.70 6.10
CA VAL A 53 8.12 -4.61 4.96
C VAL A 53 7.96 -3.74 3.71
N ASN A 54 9.02 -3.60 2.92
CA ASN A 54 8.92 -3.06 1.57
C ASN A 54 8.69 -4.24 0.62
N PHE A 55 7.61 -4.22 -0.15
CA PHE A 55 7.21 -5.36 -0.96
C PHE A 55 6.74 -4.95 -2.36
N PHE A 56 6.84 -5.89 -3.27
CA PHE A 56 6.43 -5.79 -4.66
C PHE A 56 6.00 -7.16 -5.17
N ASP A 57 5.30 -7.20 -6.29
CA ASP A 57 4.74 -8.42 -6.82
C ASP A 57 5.80 -9.41 -7.30
N GLY A 58 5.84 -10.59 -6.69
CA GLY A 58 6.60 -11.75 -7.15
C GLY A 58 6.09 -12.26 -8.49
N PHE A 59 6.99 -12.75 -9.35
CA PHE A 59 6.72 -13.24 -10.71
C PHE A 59 6.11 -12.19 -11.67
N ARG A 60 6.00 -10.93 -11.22
CA ARG A 60 5.65 -9.76 -12.00
C ARG A 60 6.83 -8.79 -11.90
N THR A 61 6.75 -7.77 -11.07
CA THR A 61 7.81 -6.78 -10.87
C THR A 61 9.18 -7.44 -10.60
N SER A 62 9.22 -8.56 -9.86
CA SER A 62 10.47 -9.27 -9.56
C SER A 62 11.14 -9.92 -10.78
N HIS A 63 10.43 -10.11 -11.88
CA HIS A 63 10.91 -10.76 -13.11
C HIS A 63 10.99 -9.78 -14.29
N GLU A 64 10.64 -8.52 -14.08
CA GLU A 64 10.76 -7.50 -15.11
C GLU A 64 12.19 -7.03 -15.25
N ILE A 65 12.63 -6.84 -16.50
CA ILE A 65 13.90 -6.22 -16.84
C ILE A 65 13.60 -4.82 -17.38
N GLN A 66 13.81 -3.82 -16.54
CA GLN A 66 13.55 -2.43 -16.89
C GLN A 66 14.82 -1.59 -16.72
N LYS A 67 14.95 -0.56 -17.56
CA LYS A 67 15.93 0.50 -17.32
C LYS A 67 15.37 1.44 -16.26
N ILE A 68 16.08 1.60 -15.17
CA ILE A 68 15.72 2.51 -14.07
C ILE A 68 16.79 3.58 -13.88
N GLU A 69 16.43 4.65 -13.20
CA GLU A 69 17.36 5.68 -12.71
C GLU A 69 17.76 5.34 -11.29
N GLU A 70 19.04 5.14 -11.07
CA GLU A 70 19.61 4.78 -9.77
C GLU A 70 19.70 6.01 -8.87
N LEU A 71 19.31 5.84 -7.60
CA LEU A 71 19.59 6.81 -6.55
C LEU A 71 21.09 6.77 -6.20
N GLN A 72 21.74 7.93 -6.19
CA GLN A 72 23.14 8.00 -5.81
C GLN A 72 23.30 7.84 -4.29
N MET A 73 24.36 7.14 -3.88
CA MET A 73 24.60 6.85 -2.46
C MET A 73 24.82 8.12 -1.64
N GLU A 74 25.41 9.14 -2.23
CA GLU A 74 25.66 10.43 -1.61
C GLU A 74 24.34 11.14 -1.26
N ASP A 75 23.36 11.10 -2.15
CA ASP A 75 22.03 11.68 -1.93
C ASP A 75 21.31 10.95 -0.78
N ILE A 76 21.36 9.60 -0.79
CA ILE A 76 20.74 8.80 0.29
C ILE A 76 21.39 9.11 1.64
N LYS A 77 22.73 9.20 1.70
CA LYS A 77 23.45 9.55 2.92
C LYS A 77 23.04 10.93 3.46
N GLY A 78 22.80 11.90 2.57
CA GLY A 78 22.33 13.22 2.94
C GLY A 78 20.94 13.26 3.57
N LEU A 79 20.13 12.20 3.35
CA LEU A 79 18.77 12.10 3.91
C LEU A 79 18.72 11.37 5.26
N VAL A 80 19.81 10.72 5.69
CA VAL A 80 19.82 9.95 6.94
C VAL A 80 19.70 10.90 8.14
N ASP A 81 18.74 10.64 9.01
CA ASP A 81 18.66 11.28 10.32
C ASP A 81 19.73 10.66 11.23
N MET A 82 20.89 11.36 11.33
CA MET A 82 22.05 10.85 12.07
C MET A 82 21.82 10.77 13.57
N ASP A 83 20.97 11.64 14.12
CA ASP A 83 20.62 11.61 15.56
C ASP A 83 19.75 10.38 15.85
N ALA A 84 18.79 10.08 14.98
CA ALA A 84 17.98 8.87 15.09
C ALA A 84 18.81 7.60 14.91
N LEU A 85 19.79 7.61 14.00
CA LEU A 85 20.72 6.49 13.80
C LEU A 85 21.62 6.30 15.04
N GLN A 86 22.15 7.39 15.60
CA GLN A 86 22.95 7.30 16.83
C GLN A 86 22.10 6.79 17.99
N ALA A 87 20.91 7.34 18.17
CA ALA A 87 19.98 6.86 19.20
C ALA A 87 19.58 5.37 19.03
N PHE A 88 19.52 4.88 17.79
CA PHE A 88 19.34 3.45 17.52
C PHE A 88 20.55 2.62 18.01
N ARG A 89 21.76 3.07 17.70
CA ARG A 89 23.01 2.42 18.14
C ARG A 89 23.15 2.41 19.66
N ASP A 90 22.81 3.52 20.32
CA ASP A 90 22.88 3.66 21.77
C ASP A 90 21.93 2.71 22.52
N ARG A 91 20.84 2.31 21.86
CA ARG A 91 19.90 1.31 22.38
C ARG A 91 20.31 -0.13 22.09
N ALA A 92 21.37 -0.35 21.32
CA ALA A 92 21.83 -1.71 21.02
C ALA A 92 22.31 -2.42 22.29
N LEU A 93 22.01 -3.70 22.38
CA LEU A 93 22.54 -4.55 23.44
C LEU A 93 24.05 -4.74 23.26
N ASN A 94 24.82 -4.37 24.27
CA ASN A 94 26.25 -4.58 24.30
C ASN A 94 26.73 -4.76 25.75
N SER A 95 27.99 -5.18 25.96
CA SER A 95 28.57 -5.42 27.29
C SER A 95 28.59 -4.18 28.17
N GLU A 96 28.76 -2.99 27.58
CA GLU A 96 28.83 -1.71 28.31
C GLU A 96 27.44 -1.18 28.68
N ASN A 97 26.40 -1.65 27.97
CA ASN A 97 25.01 -1.27 28.20
C ASN A 97 24.12 -2.52 28.20
N PRO A 98 24.19 -3.34 29.28
CA PRO A 98 23.42 -4.57 29.37
C PRO A 98 21.94 -4.23 29.61
N VAL A 99 21.04 -4.74 28.74
CA VAL A 99 19.59 -4.61 28.87
C VAL A 99 18.93 -5.97 28.66
N THR A 100 17.85 -6.22 29.39
CA THR A 100 17.04 -7.41 29.21
C THR A 100 15.97 -7.13 28.17
N ARG A 101 15.87 -8.00 27.15
CA ARG A 101 14.86 -7.93 26.09
C ARG A 101 14.29 -9.32 25.82
N GLY A 102 13.09 -9.37 25.25
CA GLY A 102 12.43 -10.64 24.89
C GLY A 102 11.93 -11.42 26.10
N THR A 103 11.68 -10.76 27.23
CA THR A 103 11.07 -11.34 28.42
C THR A 103 9.56 -11.43 28.29
N ALA A 104 8.94 -12.36 29.04
CA ALA A 104 7.51 -12.38 29.24
C ALA A 104 7.06 -11.22 30.14
N GLN A 105 5.95 -10.61 29.81
CA GLN A 105 5.33 -9.55 30.60
C GLN A 105 3.97 -10.03 31.11
N ASN A 106 3.65 -9.68 32.37
CA ASN A 106 2.36 -9.97 32.95
C ASN A 106 1.28 -8.98 32.46
N PRO A 107 -0.02 -9.29 32.67
CA PRO A 107 -1.14 -8.45 32.22
C PRO A 107 -1.08 -7.00 32.72
N ASP A 108 -0.49 -6.76 33.87
CA ASP A 108 -0.38 -5.45 34.50
C ASP A 108 0.56 -4.47 33.77
N ILE A 109 1.48 -4.96 32.94
CA ILE A 109 2.41 -4.10 32.18
C ILE A 109 2.34 -4.30 30.64
N TYR A 110 1.94 -5.47 30.15
CA TYR A 110 1.93 -5.77 28.72
C TYR A 110 0.97 -4.86 27.94
N PHE A 111 -0.24 -4.67 28.45
CA PHE A 111 -1.26 -3.86 27.78
C PHE A 111 -0.82 -2.39 27.66
N GLN A 112 -0.31 -1.80 28.73
CA GLN A 112 0.22 -0.45 28.71
C GLN A 112 1.37 -0.28 27.72
N GLY A 113 2.26 -1.27 27.64
CA GLY A 113 3.36 -1.29 26.66
C GLY A 113 2.84 -1.30 25.21
N ARG A 114 1.78 -2.07 24.96
CA ARG A 114 1.14 -2.12 23.64
C ARG A 114 0.51 -0.76 23.27
N GLU A 115 -0.25 -0.14 24.18
CA GLU A 115 -0.85 1.17 23.95
C GLU A 115 0.22 2.28 23.79
N ALA A 116 1.28 2.25 24.57
CA ALA A 116 2.37 3.21 24.45
C ALA A 116 3.10 3.18 23.10
N SER A 117 2.92 2.13 22.32
CA SER A 117 3.48 2.02 20.95
C SER A 117 2.72 2.86 19.92
N ASN A 118 1.47 3.24 20.16
CA ASN A 118 0.59 3.94 19.20
C ASN A 118 1.26 5.20 18.64
N LYS A 119 1.91 6.01 19.48
CA LYS A 119 2.59 7.24 19.07
C LYS A 119 3.67 7.04 17.97
N PHE A 120 4.28 5.86 17.90
CA PHE A 120 5.27 5.57 16.88
C PHE A 120 4.59 5.27 15.54
N TYR A 121 3.48 4.52 15.56
CA TYR A 121 2.71 4.20 14.36
C TYR A 121 1.98 5.42 13.81
N ASP A 122 1.42 6.27 14.68
CA ASP A 122 0.71 7.50 14.29
C ASP A 122 1.63 8.48 13.54
N ALA A 123 2.93 8.47 13.84
CA ALA A 123 3.91 9.34 13.20
C ALA A 123 4.42 8.80 11.85
N VAL A 124 4.26 7.51 11.54
CA VAL A 124 4.80 6.89 10.32
C VAL A 124 4.28 7.52 9.04
N PRO A 125 2.97 7.77 8.85
CA PRO A 125 2.47 8.31 7.59
C PRO A 125 3.07 9.66 7.22
N ASP A 126 3.21 10.57 8.18
CA ASP A 126 3.82 11.88 7.95
C ASP A 126 5.33 11.75 7.62
N MET A 127 6.05 10.84 8.28
CA MET A 127 7.47 10.57 7.97
C MET A 127 7.65 9.96 6.59
N VAL A 128 6.78 9.04 6.19
CA VAL A 128 6.79 8.44 4.83
C VAL A 128 6.56 9.53 3.78
N ALA A 129 5.56 10.39 3.99
CA ALA A 129 5.25 11.48 3.07
C ALA A 129 6.44 12.47 2.96
N ASP A 130 7.08 12.82 4.07
CA ASP A 130 8.28 13.69 4.11
C ASP A 130 9.44 13.08 3.31
N TYR A 131 9.73 11.79 3.49
CA TYR A 131 10.78 11.12 2.72
C TYR A 131 10.41 10.93 1.24
N MET A 132 9.15 10.71 0.90
CA MET A 132 8.69 10.72 -0.49
C MET A 132 8.92 12.09 -1.14
N ASP A 133 8.66 13.19 -0.43
CA ASP A 133 8.95 14.54 -0.94
C ASP A 133 10.46 14.80 -1.08
N LYS A 134 11.29 14.29 -0.18
CA LYS A 134 12.76 14.37 -0.30
C LYS A 134 13.29 13.58 -1.50
N ILE A 135 12.79 12.37 -1.73
CA ILE A 135 13.11 11.60 -2.95
C ILE A 135 12.67 12.36 -4.20
N ARG A 136 11.48 12.96 -4.18
CA ARG A 136 11.03 13.82 -5.28
C ARG A 136 11.97 14.98 -5.56
N ALA A 137 12.50 15.63 -4.53
CA ALA A 137 13.43 16.75 -4.69
C ALA A 137 14.73 16.34 -5.41
N ILE A 138 15.16 15.08 -5.22
CA ILE A 138 16.36 14.52 -5.86
C ILE A 138 16.06 14.03 -7.28
N THR A 139 14.95 13.33 -7.46
CA THR A 139 14.67 12.54 -8.68
C THR A 139 13.65 13.20 -9.62
N GLY A 140 12.86 14.15 -9.15
CA GLY A 140 11.69 14.68 -9.84
C GLY A 140 10.46 13.77 -9.81
N ARG A 141 10.59 12.50 -9.43
CA ARG A 141 9.48 11.54 -9.37
C ARG A 141 8.65 11.80 -8.11
N LYS A 142 7.33 11.84 -8.28
CA LYS A 142 6.39 12.14 -7.20
C LYS A 142 5.75 10.85 -6.71
N TYR A 143 5.85 10.60 -5.42
CA TYR A 143 5.16 9.53 -4.70
C TYR A 143 4.34 10.11 -3.55
N ARG A 144 3.27 9.41 -3.18
CA ARG A 144 2.44 9.69 -2.01
C ARG A 144 2.07 8.38 -1.29
N PRO A 145 1.74 8.41 0.00
CA PRO A 145 1.23 7.23 0.72
C PRO A 145 0.03 6.57 0.01
N PHE A 146 -0.83 7.40 -0.58
CA PHE A 146 -1.91 7.05 -1.49
C PHE A 146 -1.81 7.98 -2.70
N ASP A 147 -1.53 7.44 -3.87
CA ASP A 147 -1.23 8.23 -5.06
C ASP A 147 -2.39 8.18 -6.05
N TYR A 148 -3.03 9.34 -6.25
CA TYR A 148 -4.13 9.47 -7.19
C TYR A 148 -3.63 9.65 -8.60
N TYR A 149 -4.25 8.92 -9.54
CA TYR A 149 -4.04 9.08 -10.98
C TYR A 149 -5.37 9.05 -11.73
N GLY A 150 -5.60 10.01 -12.63
CA GLY A 150 -6.79 10.07 -13.48
C GLY A 150 -7.41 11.45 -13.60
N ALA A 151 -8.68 11.51 -14.01
CA ALA A 151 -9.41 12.75 -14.17
C ALA A 151 -9.63 13.44 -12.81
N ALA A 152 -9.39 14.76 -12.73
CA ALA A 152 -9.55 15.51 -11.48
C ALA A 152 -11.00 15.49 -10.95
N ASP A 153 -11.96 15.27 -11.82
CA ASP A 153 -13.40 15.18 -11.53
C ASP A 153 -13.96 13.76 -11.73
N ALA A 154 -13.13 12.73 -11.50
CA ALA A 154 -13.54 11.34 -11.61
C ALA A 154 -14.69 11.01 -10.66
N GLU A 155 -15.70 10.32 -11.18
CA GLU A 155 -16.82 9.80 -10.40
C GLU A 155 -16.63 8.32 -10.00
N ASN A 156 -15.83 7.58 -10.79
CA ASN A 156 -15.54 6.16 -10.61
C ASN A 156 -14.03 5.97 -10.45
N ILE A 157 -13.60 5.37 -9.34
CA ILE A 157 -12.19 5.09 -9.12
C ILE A 157 -11.95 3.64 -8.73
N ILE A 158 -10.79 3.13 -9.12
CA ILE A 158 -10.27 1.85 -8.63
C ILE A 158 -9.24 2.12 -7.54
N ILE A 159 -9.23 1.31 -6.48
CA ILE A 159 -8.18 1.31 -5.47
C ILE A 159 -7.47 -0.03 -5.56
N ALA A 160 -6.16 -0.01 -5.72
CA ALA A 160 -5.35 -1.21 -5.87
C ALA A 160 -3.93 -0.99 -5.35
N MET A 161 -3.18 -2.07 -5.22
CA MET A 161 -1.82 -2.11 -4.70
C MET A 161 -0.95 -3.03 -5.58
N GLY A 162 0.31 -2.66 -5.79
CA GLY A 162 1.27 -3.45 -6.56
C GLY A 162 1.18 -3.25 -8.08
N SER A 163 1.68 -4.21 -8.84
CA SER A 163 1.94 -4.08 -10.30
C SER A 163 0.70 -3.86 -11.16
N VAL A 164 -0.49 -4.23 -10.70
CA VAL A 164 -1.74 -4.00 -11.44
C VAL A 164 -2.01 -2.51 -11.69
N THR A 165 -1.44 -1.61 -10.88
CA THR A 165 -1.58 -0.17 -11.04
C THR A 165 -1.07 0.32 -12.38
N GLU A 166 -0.02 -0.31 -12.93
CA GLU A 166 0.50 0.00 -14.28
C GLU A 166 -0.55 -0.28 -15.36
N THR A 167 -1.18 -1.45 -15.33
CA THR A 167 -2.28 -1.78 -16.27
C THR A 167 -3.49 -0.86 -16.10
N ILE A 168 -3.80 -0.47 -14.87
CA ILE A 168 -4.92 0.45 -14.60
C ILE A 168 -4.61 1.84 -15.16
N ARG A 169 -3.36 2.34 -15.08
CA ARG A 169 -2.94 3.64 -15.66
C ARG A 169 -3.20 3.68 -17.17
N GLU A 170 -2.78 2.66 -17.90
CA GLU A 170 -3.00 2.54 -19.34
C GLU A 170 -4.51 2.59 -19.69
N VAL A 171 -5.33 1.92 -18.89
CA VAL A 171 -6.80 1.95 -19.09
C VAL A 171 -7.38 3.32 -18.79
N ILE A 172 -6.92 4.00 -17.74
CA ILE A 172 -7.38 5.34 -17.38
C ILE A 172 -7.07 6.32 -18.50
N ASP A 173 -5.87 6.27 -19.07
CA ASP A 173 -5.47 7.12 -20.18
C ASP A 173 -6.36 6.89 -21.40
N TYR A 174 -6.62 5.63 -21.74
CA TYR A 174 -7.53 5.27 -22.83
C TYR A 174 -8.96 5.72 -22.58
N GLU A 175 -9.53 5.42 -21.42
CA GLU A 175 -10.93 5.75 -21.09
C GLU A 175 -11.14 7.27 -21.01
N ASN A 176 -10.21 8.01 -20.38
CA ASN A 176 -10.30 9.47 -20.29
C ASN A 176 -10.11 10.16 -21.64
N ALA A 177 -9.25 9.61 -22.53
CA ALA A 177 -9.13 10.09 -23.91
C ALA A 177 -10.41 9.87 -24.73
N ASN A 178 -11.24 8.90 -24.35
CA ASN A 178 -12.54 8.61 -24.94
C ASN A 178 -13.71 9.29 -24.20
N GLY A 179 -13.44 10.27 -23.34
CA GLY A 179 -14.45 11.11 -22.70
C GLY A 179 -15.03 10.56 -21.40
N GLN A 180 -14.47 9.49 -20.85
CA GLN A 180 -14.79 9.01 -19.50
C GLN A 180 -14.11 9.89 -18.45
N LYS A 181 -14.55 9.77 -17.19
CA LYS A 181 -13.98 10.46 -16.04
C LYS A 181 -13.67 9.44 -14.97
N VAL A 182 -12.58 8.73 -15.18
CA VAL A 182 -12.15 7.64 -14.30
C VAL A 182 -10.77 7.92 -13.69
N GLY A 183 -10.49 7.26 -12.59
CA GLY A 183 -9.21 7.37 -11.91
C GLY A 183 -8.93 6.17 -11.03
N MET A 184 -7.76 6.17 -10.41
CA MET A 184 -7.39 5.19 -9.40
C MET A 184 -6.64 5.84 -8.23
N ILE A 185 -6.58 5.13 -7.12
CA ILE A 185 -5.63 5.36 -6.05
C ILE A 185 -4.72 4.13 -5.97
N ALA A 186 -3.43 4.35 -6.20
CA ALA A 186 -2.39 3.38 -5.91
C ALA A 186 -2.04 3.46 -4.41
N VAL A 187 -2.13 2.33 -3.70
CA VAL A 187 -1.78 2.26 -2.29
C VAL A 187 -0.30 1.92 -2.17
N HIS A 188 0.50 2.89 -1.69
CA HIS A 188 1.89 2.65 -1.33
C HIS A 188 2.02 2.31 0.16
N LEU A 189 1.53 3.15 1.07
CA LEU A 189 1.57 2.86 2.50
C LEU A 189 0.31 2.08 2.92
N TYR A 190 0.46 0.75 2.99
CA TYR A 190 -0.64 -0.12 3.40
C TYR A 190 -0.80 -0.18 4.93
N ARG A 191 0.31 -0.12 5.68
CA ARG A 191 0.31 -0.06 7.16
C ARG A 191 1.36 0.94 7.66
N PRO A 192 1.02 1.84 8.58
CA PRO A 192 -0.34 2.15 9.07
C PRO A 192 -1.25 2.67 7.96
N PHE A 193 -2.53 2.25 7.94
CA PHE A 193 -3.50 2.75 6.96
C PHE A 193 -4.01 4.13 7.40
N SER A 194 -3.55 5.18 6.75
CA SER A 194 -3.84 6.55 7.16
C SER A 194 -5.10 7.11 6.51
N ALA A 195 -6.18 7.27 7.27
CA ALA A 195 -7.40 7.90 6.81
C ALA A 195 -7.16 9.33 6.29
N LYS A 196 -6.25 10.10 6.92
CA LYS A 196 -5.88 11.46 6.49
C LYS A 196 -5.38 11.44 5.04
N TYR A 197 -4.29 10.73 4.78
CA TYR A 197 -3.67 10.69 3.45
C TYR A 197 -4.54 10.01 2.40
N PHE A 198 -5.32 9.01 2.81
CA PHE A 198 -6.28 8.38 1.93
C PHE A 198 -7.36 9.35 1.46
N MET A 199 -8.00 10.08 2.38
CA MET A 199 -9.06 11.04 2.05
C MET A 199 -8.52 12.25 1.27
N GLU A 200 -7.28 12.67 1.48
CA GLU A 200 -6.62 13.69 0.66
C GLU A 200 -6.44 13.25 -0.81
N ALA A 201 -6.32 11.94 -1.05
CA ALA A 201 -6.17 11.39 -2.40
C ALA A 201 -7.51 11.16 -3.12
N VAL A 202 -8.64 11.10 -2.40
CA VAL A 202 -9.96 10.84 -2.99
C VAL A 202 -10.53 12.12 -3.61
N PRO A 203 -10.79 12.17 -4.92
CA PRO A 203 -11.49 13.32 -5.52
C PRO A 203 -12.88 13.54 -4.91
N ALA A 204 -13.24 14.80 -4.67
CA ALA A 204 -14.53 15.15 -4.05
C ALA A 204 -15.75 14.72 -4.88
N THR A 205 -15.55 14.42 -6.16
CA THR A 205 -16.60 14.01 -7.12
C THR A 205 -16.88 12.51 -7.10
N VAL A 206 -16.08 11.72 -6.36
CA VAL A 206 -16.19 10.25 -6.38
C VAL A 206 -17.53 9.78 -5.82
N LYS A 207 -18.22 8.98 -6.62
CA LYS A 207 -19.50 8.36 -6.28
C LYS A 207 -19.40 6.85 -6.10
N ARG A 208 -18.43 6.21 -6.77
CA ARG A 208 -18.26 4.75 -6.77
C ARG A 208 -16.78 4.37 -6.69
N ILE A 209 -16.51 3.38 -5.88
CA ILE A 209 -15.17 2.85 -5.66
C ILE A 209 -15.20 1.34 -5.86
N THR A 210 -14.31 0.82 -6.67
CA THR A 210 -13.97 -0.60 -6.67
C THR A 210 -12.61 -0.80 -6.03
N VAL A 211 -12.54 -1.64 -5.02
CA VAL A 211 -11.27 -2.05 -4.40
C VAL A 211 -10.86 -3.40 -4.97
N LEU A 212 -9.68 -3.49 -5.55
CA LEU A 212 -9.13 -4.71 -6.11
C LEU A 212 -8.09 -5.32 -5.17
N ASP A 213 -8.38 -6.51 -4.67
CA ASP A 213 -7.48 -7.31 -3.83
C ASP A 213 -6.85 -8.45 -4.64
N ARG A 214 -5.51 -8.58 -4.59
CA ARG A 214 -4.78 -9.73 -5.17
C ARG A 214 -4.72 -10.88 -4.18
N THR A 215 -5.84 -11.20 -3.58
CA THR A 215 -5.96 -12.28 -2.60
C THR A 215 -7.40 -12.75 -2.48
N LYS A 216 -7.58 -13.83 -1.77
CA LYS A 216 -8.86 -14.25 -1.22
C LYS A 216 -8.67 -14.66 0.24
N GLU A 217 -9.31 -13.91 1.16
CA GLU A 217 -9.36 -14.30 2.57
C GLU A 217 -10.54 -15.24 2.81
N PRO A 218 -10.30 -16.57 3.05
CA PRO A 218 -11.38 -17.52 3.26
C PRO A 218 -12.18 -17.20 4.54
N GLY A 219 -13.51 -17.16 4.42
CA GLY A 219 -14.40 -16.96 5.57
C GLY A 219 -14.58 -15.50 6.01
N ALA A 220 -13.87 -14.54 5.41
CA ALA A 220 -14.06 -13.11 5.70
C ALA A 220 -15.25 -12.53 4.91
N ASN A 221 -15.82 -11.43 5.44
CA ASN A 221 -16.89 -10.67 4.78
C ASN A 221 -16.40 -9.81 3.60
N GLY A 222 -15.12 -9.85 3.30
CA GLY A 222 -14.45 -9.13 2.23
C GLY A 222 -12.95 -9.34 2.33
N ASP A 223 -12.23 -8.97 1.30
CA ASP A 223 -10.78 -9.07 1.28
C ASP A 223 -10.15 -7.86 2.00
N PRO A 224 -8.90 -7.94 2.47
CA PRO A 224 -8.38 -7.00 3.47
C PRO A 224 -8.35 -5.54 3.05
N LEU A 225 -7.89 -5.20 1.84
CA LEU A 225 -7.85 -3.80 1.39
C LEU A 225 -9.27 -3.24 1.23
N TYR A 226 -10.19 -4.05 0.70
CA TYR A 226 -11.59 -3.67 0.59
C TYR A 226 -12.22 -3.34 1.96
N LEU A 227 -11.91 -4.12 2.99
CA LEU A 227 -12.42 -3.87 4.35
C LEU A 227 -11.81 -2.61 4.95
N ASP A 228 -10.51 -2.37 4.77
CA ASP A 228 -9.84 -1.15 5.23
C ASP A 228 -10.45 0.11 4.60
N VAL A 229 -10.69 0.09 3.28
CA VAL A 229 -11.32 1.21 2.57
C VAL A 229 -12.74 1.44 3.03
N ARG A 230 -13.54 0.38 3.18
CA ARG A 230 -14.91 0.50 3.69
C ARG A 230 -14.97 1.14 5.07
N ASP A 231 -14.05 0.77 5.96
CA ASP A 231 -14.01 1.27 7.32
C ASP A 231 -13.81 2.80 7.36
N ILE A 232 -12.98 3.35 6.48
CA ILE A 232 -12.77 4.81 6.38
C ILE A 232 -14.07 5.57 6.08
N PHE A 233 -14.95 4.99 5.27
CA PHE A 233 -16.23 5.62 4.92
C PHE A 233 -17.38 5.25 5.85
N TYR A 234 -17.12 4.41 6.86
CA TYR A 234 -18.16 4.01 7.81
C TYR A 234 -18.73 5.21 8.57
N GLY A 235 -20.04 5.33 8.57
CA GLY A 235 -20.75 6.42 9.25
C GLY A 235 -20.76 7.78 8.50
N GLN A 236 -20.16 7.88 7.33
CA GLN A 236 -20.24 9.11 6.51
C GLN A 236 -21.57 9.16 5.75
N ALA A 237 -22.28 10.29 5.86
CA ALA A 237 -23.61 10.45 5.24
C ALA A 237 -23.61 10.35 3.71
N ASN A 238 -22.49 10.75 3.07
CA ASN A 238 -22.32 10.77 1.61
C ASN A 238 -21.23 9.80 1.15
N ALA A 239 -21.12 8.64 1.82
CA ALA A 239 -20.18 7.62 1.42
C ALA A 239 -20.43 7.16 -0.02
N PRO A 240 -19.40 6.97 -0.84
CA PRO A 240 -19.55 6.38 -2.18
C PRO A 240 -20.03 4.93 -2.07
N VAL A 241 -20.57 4.40 -3.17
CA VAL A 241 -20.83 2.97 -3.29
C VAL A 241 -19.49 2.25 -3.42
N ILE A 242 -19.19 1.33 -2.49
CA ILE A 242 -17.90 0.63 -2.45
C ILE A 242 -18.11 -0.86 -2.68
N VAL A 243 -17.45 -1.40 -3.69
CA VAL A 243 -17.47 -2.83 -4.03
C VAL A 243 -16.07 -3.42 -4.06
N GLY A 244 -15.94 -4.68 -3.69
CA GLY A 244 -14.69 -5.44 -3.74
C GLY A 244 -14.61 -6.32 -4.98
N GLY A 245 -13.41 -6.49 -5.52
CA GLY A 245 -13.09 -7.42 -6.60
C GLY A 245 -11.76 -8.12 -6.35
N ARG A 246 -11.63 -9.35 -6.85
CA ARG A 246 -10.42 -10.15 -6.76
C ARG A 246 -9.77 -10.33 -8.10
N TYR A 247 -8.44 -10.32 -8.13
CA TYR A 247 -7.66 -10.48 -9.35
C TYR A 247 -6.34 -11.23 -9.10
N GLY A 248 -5.74 -11.72 -10.17
CA GLY A 248 -4.31 -12.03 -10.24
C GLY A 248 -3.77 -13.09 -9.29
N MET A 249 -4.62 -13.88 -8.61
CA MET A 249 -4.15 -14.99 -7.77
C MET A 249 -3.41 -16.03 -8.60
N GLY A 250 -2.31 -16.54 -8.05
CA GLY A 250 -1.45 -17.47 -8.77
C GLY A 250 -0.79 -16.82 -9.99
N SER A 251 -0.55 -15.52 -9.93
CA SER A 251 -0.01 -14.70 -11.05
C SER A 251 -0.83 -14.76 -12.33
N LYS A 252 -2.16 -14.99 -12.23
CA LYS A 252 -3.01 -14.91 -13.41
C LYS A 252 -2.95 -13.49 -14.00
N ASP A 253 -2.87 -13.40 -15.32
CA ASP A 253 -2.81 -12.12 -16.04
C ASP A 253 -4.07 -11.27 -15.82
N VAL A 254 -3.85 -9.97 -15.78
CA VAL A 254 -4.90 -8.95 -15.74
C VAL A 254 -4.76 -8.09 -16.99
N THR A 255 -5.73 -8.16 -17.87
CA THR A 255 -5.71 -7.44 -19.15
C THR A 255 -6.43 -6.09 -19.05
N PRO A 256 -6.10 -5.13 -19.94
CA PRO A 256 -6.82 -3.86 -20.02
C PRO A 256 -8.34 -4.03 -20.17
N SER A 257 -8.78 -5.00 -20.97
CA SER A 257 -10.22 -5.28 -21.17
C SER A 257 -10.93 -5.72 -19.87
N GLN A 258 -10.21 -6.42 -18.98
CA GLN A 258 -10.74 -6.79 -17.67
C GLN A 258 -10.86 -5.57 -16.75
N ILE A 259 -9.92 -4.64 -16.78
CA ILE A 259 -10.00 -3.38 -16.03
C ILE A 259 -11.13 -2.49 -16.57
N ILE A 260 -11.32 -2.40 -17.89
CA ILE A 260 -12.49 -1.74 -18.48
C ILE A 260 -13.80 -2.35 -17.96
N ALA A 261 -13.86 -3.67 -17.85
CA ALA A 261 -15.04 -4.35 -17.30
C ALA A 261 -15.27 -4.03 -15.81
N VAL A 262 -14.23 -3.74 -15.05
CA VAL A 262 -14.34 -3.26 -13.66
C VAL A 262 -14.99 -1.87 -13.61
N TYR A 263 -14.57 -0.92 -14.46
CA TYR A 263 -15.22 0.39 -14.56
C TYR A 263 -16.68 0.26 -14.98
N LYS A 264 -16.98 -0.56 -16.00
CA LYS A 264 -18.37 -0.85 -16.44
C LYS A 264 -19.23 -1.49 -15.35
N ASN A 265 -18.64 -2.28 -14.46
CA ASN A 265 -19.38 -2.81 -13.31
C ASN A 265 -19.87 -1.69 -12.39
N MET A 266 -19.06 -0.64 -12.18
CA MET A 266 -19.44 0.50 -11.35
C MET A 266 -20.62 1.30 -11.93
N GLU A 267 -20.79 1.32 -13.25
CA GLU A 267 -21.87 2.04 -13.94
C GLU A 267 -23.26 1.36 -13.80
N ARG A 268 -23.29 0.12 -13.32
CA ARG A 268 -24.55 -0.62 -13.13
C ARG A 268 -25.37 0.00 -12.00
N ASN A 269 -26.69 -0.09 -12.09
CA ASN A 269 -27.59 0.32 -10.99
C ASN A 269 -27.27 -0.45 -9.70
N GLU A 270 -26.94 -1.74 -9.82
CA GLU A 270 -26.49 -2.61 -8.75
C GLU A 270 -25.13 -3.20 -9.15
N PRO A 271 -24.01 -2.57 -8.76
CA PRO A 271 -22.70 -3.10 -9.04
C PRO A 271 -22.47 -4.45 -8.33
N LYS A 272 -21.92 -5.42 -9.04
CA LYS A 272 -21.51 -6.69 -8.41
C LYS A 272 -20.45 -6.41 -7.35
N ASN A 273 -20.65 -6.96 -6.16
CA ASN A 273 -19.69 -6.92 -5.07
C ASN A 273 -19.01 -8.28 -4.90
N GLN A 274 -17.77 -8.28 -4.42
CA GLN A 274 -16.95 -9.49 -4.22
C GLN A 274 -16.84 -10.36 -5.48
N PHE A 275 -16.73 -9.72 -6.62
CA PHE A 275 -16.55 -10.40 -7.90
C PHE A 275 -15.08 -10.84 -8.11
N THR A 276 -14.86 -11.65 -9.14
CA THR A 276 -13.53 -12.07 -9.57
C THR A 276 -13.35 -11.76 -11.04
N ILE A 277 -12.17 -11.26 -11.42
CA ILE A 277 -11.77 -11.06 -12.81
C ILE A 277 -10.70 -12.08 -13.20
N GLY A 278 -10.73 -12.49 -14.47
CA GLY A 278 -9.73 -13.40 -15.03
C GLY A 278 -10.02 -14.90 -14.84
N ILE A 279 -11.23 -15.29 -14.44
CA ILE A 279 -11.66 -16.70 -14.39
C ILE A 279 -12.81 -16.94 -15.37
#